data_34d5f73905123102f74f2d4917422172
#
_entry.id   34d5f73905123102f74f2d4917422172
#
_cell.length_a   1.000
_cell.length_b   1.000
_cell.length_c   1.000
_cell.angle_alpha   90.00
_cell.angle_beta   90.00
_cell.angle_gamma   90.00
#
_symmetry.space_group_name_H-M   'P 1'
#
loop_
_entity.id
_entity.type
_entity.pdbx_description
1 polymer ?
#
loop_
_entity_poly.entity_id
_entity_poly.type
_entity_poly.pdbx_seq_one_letter_code
_entity_poly.pdbx_strand_id
1 'polypeptide(L)'
;MGERNLKKINDPVRNLKGRKKTQIVDQIRVEQESLPKSNRYKVGDILKTIGLKKATYHDERKRIKNYVDKYEDVKVEILKIAESGRYRGRLTYGYRRVQEELIKLDIHLSDAVVRRLMDELNVQVSLYNRHRNGRYSSYKGTVGKVARNVLHQHFNETVPFKVLHTDVTQVRLADTKWAYVSAITDEASKEVLAFQVSNSPNSKLIMDTLDELTENIPEGIKPIIHSDQGWHYQLNYYTDKLSEKKFIQSMSRKGNCLDNAPIESFFHLLKTECLNGFPQCKDIG
;
A
#
# COMPACT_ATOMS: atom_id res chain seq x y z
N MET A 1 26.95 -45.09 -5.86
CA MET A 1 26.54 -43.74 -5.33
C MET A 1 25.16 -43.26 -5.81
N GLY A 2 24.52 -43.93 -6.78
CA GLY A 2 23.28 -43.48 -7.41
C GLY A 2 21.97 -43.64 -6.62
N GLU A 3 21.79 -44.69 -5.83
CA GLU A 3 20.50 -44.96 -5.17
C GLU A 3 20.18 -44.03 -3.98
N ARG A 4 21.19 -43.45 -3.32
CA ARG A 4 21.00 -42.57 -2.16
C ARG A 4 20.45 -41.18 -2.55
N ASN A 5 20.72 -40.70 -3.75
CA ASN A 5 20.22 -39.39 -4.20
C ASN A 5 18.76 -39.42 -4.63
N LEU A 6 18.29 -40.51 -5.20
CA LEU A 6 16.90 -40.73 -5.57
C LEU A 6 15.97 -40.88 -4.35
N LYS A 7 16.46 -41.48 -3.25
CA LYS A 7 15.68 -41.67 -2.02
C LYS A 7 15.42 -40.34 -1.24
N LYS A 8 16.32 -39.36 -1.36
CA LYS A 8 16.11 -38.03 -0.73
C LYS A 8 15.04 -37.17 -1.41
N ILE A 9 14.65 -37.51 -2.64
CA ILE A 9 13.59 -36.79 -3.40
C ILE A 9 12.18 -37.28 -2.99
N ASN A 10 12.08 -38.39 -2.27
CA ASN A 10 10.83 -39.15 -2.12
C ASN A 10 9.72 -38.48 -1.27
N ASP A 11 10.03 -37.82 -0.16
CA ASP A 11 8.97 -37.37 0.75
C ASP A 11 8.25 -36.08 0.32
N PRO A 12 8.91 -35.02 -0.14
CA PRO A 12 8.20 -33.80 -0.56
C PRO A 12 7.51 -33.96 -1.92
N VAL A 13 7.94 -34.88 -2.78
CA VAL A 13 7.42 -35.05 -4.16
C VAL A 13 6.18 -35.93 -4.23
N ARG A 14 5.98 -36.87 -3.30
CA ARG A 14 4.82 -37.78 -3.31
C ARG A 14 3.46 -37.09 -3.32
N ASN A 15 3.34 -35.99 -2.65
CA ASN A 15 2.08 -35.22 -2.52
C ASN A 15 1.86 -34.18 -3.63
N LEU A 16 2.78 -34.06 -4.59
CA LEU A 16 2.63 -33.12 -5.68
C LEU A 16 1.61 -33.60 -6.72
N LYS A 17 0.92 -32.66 -7.37
CA LYS A 17 0.02 -32.94 -8.51
C LYS A 17 0.82 -33.44 -9.72
N GLY A 18 0.17 -34.23 -10.59
CA GLY A 18 0.77 -34.85 -11.77
C GLY A 18 1.59 -33.89 -12.65
N ARG A 19 1.10 -32.68 -12.89
CA ARG A 19 1.82 -31.66 -13.67
C ARG A 19 3.18 -31.28 -13.06
N LYS A 20 3.25 -31.03 -11.75
CA LYS A 20 4.52 -30.72 -11.06
C LYS A 20 5.47 -31.92 -11.05
N LYS A 21 4.94 -33.13 -10.85
CA LYS A 21 5.74 -34.38 -10.97
C LYS A 21 6.34 -34.53 -12.36
N THR A 22 5.56 -34.23 -13.41
CA THR A 22 6.02 -34.29 -14.80
C THR A 22 7.16 -33.30 -15.07
N GLN A 23 7.06 -32.10 -14.59
CA GLN A 23 8.11 -31.06 -14.70
C GLN A 23 9.40 -31.48 -14.02
N ILE A 24 9.33 -32.11 -12.83
CA ILE A 24 10.50 -32.65 -12.12
C ILE A 24 11.15 -33.78 -12.92
N VAL A 25 10.36 -34.68 -13.51
CA VAL A 25 10.90 -35.74 -14.37
C VAL A 25 11.62 -35.17 -15.58
N ASP A 26 11.05 -34.20 -16.27
CA ASP A 26 11.67 -33.57 -17.43
C ASP A 26 12.93 -32.78 -17.03
N GLN A 27 12.94 -32.12 -15.88
CA GLN A 27 14.14 -31.46 -15.35
C GLN A 27 15.27 -32.43 -15.06
N ILE A 28 14.99 -33.55 -14.37
CA ILE A 28 15.98 -34.61 -14.13
C ILE A 28 16.53 -35.15 -15.46
N ARG A 29 15.70 -35.30 -16.48
CA ARG A 29 16.13 -35.73 -17.81
C ARG A 29 17.10 -34.77 -18.49
N VAL A 30 16.83 -33.49 -18.40
CA VAL A 30 17.69 -32.42 -18.92
C VAL A 30 19.04 -32.43 -18.18
N GLU A 31 19.01 -32.47 -16.86
CA GLU A 31 20.22 -32.50 -16.02
C GLU A 31 21.12 -33.71 -16.33
N GLN A 32 20.52 -34.83 -16.73
CA GLN A 32 21.28 -36.04 -17.10
C GLN A 32 21.87 -36.01 -18.51
N GLU A 33 21.49 -35.06 -19.37
CA GLU A 33 22.02 -34.99 -20.74
C GLU A 33 23.52 -34.74 -20.76
N SER A 34 24.07 -34.08 -19.74
CA SER A 34 25.50 -33.88 -19.56
C SER A 34 26.28 -35.14 -19.08
N LEU A 35 25.58 -36.17 -18.61
CA LEU A 35 26.19 -37.38 -18.10
C LEU A 35 26.41 -38.45 -19.21
N PRO A 36 27.43 -39.35 -19.09
CA PRO A 36 27.57 -40.50 -19.94
C PRO A 36 26.31 -41.38 -19.94
N LYS A 37 25.97 -41.97 -21.08
CA LYS A 37 24.74 -42.82 -21.22
C LYS A 37 24.63 -43.92 -20.17
N SER A 38 25.75 -44.53 -19.77
CA SER A 38 25.82 -45.54 -18.71
C SER A 38 25.37 -45.06 -17.34
N ASN A 39 25.45 -43.75 -17.08
CA ASN A 39 25.17 -43.16 -15.80
C ASN A 39 23.80 -42.46 -15.74
N ARG A 40 22.99 -42.55 -16.81
CA ARG A 40 21.67 -41.99 -16.89
C ARG A 40 20.61 -42.94 -16.36
N TYR A 41 19.72 -42.44 -15.54
CA TYR A 41 18.54 -43.19 -15.10
C TYR A 41 17.55 -43.37 -16.24
N LYS A 42 16.94 -44.54 -16.35
CA LYS A 42 15.84 -44.80 -17.29
C LYS A 42 14.60 -44.02 -16.82
N VAL A 43 13.84 -43.45 -17.75
CA VAL A 43 12.61 -42.73 -17.46
C VAL A 43 11.64 -43.55 -16.59
N GLY A 44 11.55 -44.88 -16.84
CA GLY A 44 10.72 -45.77 -16.05
C GLY A 44 11.09 -45.82 -14.56
N ASP A 45 12.37 -45.76 -14.24
CA ASP A 45 12.87 -45.81 -12.87
C ASP A 45 12.60 -44.47 -12.15
N ILE A 46 12.80 -43.37 -12.86
CA ILE A 46 12.44 -42.02 -12.33
C ILE A 46 10.95 -41.97 -12.03
N LEU A 47 10.10 -42.43 -12.96
CA LEU A 47 8.64 -42.39 -12.78
C LEU A 47 8.18 -43.26 -11.60
N LYS A 48 8.78 -44.45 -11.43
CA LYS A 48 8.52 -45.32 -10.27
C LYS A 48 8.89 -44.65 -8.96
N THR A 49 10.05 -44.01 -8.90
CA THR A 49 10.54 -43.33 -7.70
C THR A 49 9.63 -42.17 -7.32
N ILE A 50 9.18 -41.36 -8.29
CA ILE A 50 8.32 -40.20 -8.07
C ILE A 50 6.84 -40.61 -7.84
N GLY A 51 6.50 -41.88 -8.11
CA GLY A 51 5.13 -42.38 -8.01
C GLY A 51 4.21 -41.74 -9.07
N LEU A 52 4.66 -41.67 -10.33
CA LEU A 52 3.89 -41.17 -11.47
C LEU A 52 3.69 -42.24 -12.51
N LYS A 53 2.47 -42.49 -12.91
CA LYS A 53 2.15 -43.48 -13.98
C LYS A 53 2.66 -42.95 -15.32
N LYS A 54 3.19 -43.86 -16.16
CA LYS A 54 3.75 -43.53 -17.49
C LYS A 54 2.72 -42.83 -18.40
N ALA A 55 1.49 -43.32 -18.43
CA ALA A 55 0.41 -42.67 -19.18
C ALA A 55 0.19 -41.20 -18.72
N THR A 56 0.02 -41.01 -17.42
CA THR A 56 -0.14 -39.65 -16.82
C THR A 56 1.02 -38.74 -17.15
N TYR A 57 2.26 -39.26 -17.14
CA TYR A 57 3.44 -38.46 -17.52
C TYR A 57 3.36 -37.98 -18.98
N HIS A 58 3.03 -38.89 -19.93
CA HIS A 58 2.93 -38.47 -21.33
C HIS A 58 1.76 -37.52 -21.60
N ASP A 59 0.63 -37.74 -20.94
CA ASP A 59 -0.53 -36.88 -21.07
C ASP A 59 -0.26 -35.47 -20.50
N GLU A 60 0.30 -35.39 -19.31
CA GLU A 60 0.65 -34.10 -18.71
C GLU A 60 1.77 -33.40 -19.51
N ARG A 61 2.74 -34.14 -20.03
CA ARG A 61 3.79 -33.58 -20.89
C ARG A 61 3.22 -32.99 -22.17
N LYS A 62 2.24 -33.65 -22.79
CA LYS A 62 1.53 -33.15 -23.95
C LYS A 62 0.73 -31.88 -23.61
N ARG A 63 0.05 -31.87 -22.45
CA ARG A 63 -0.68 -30.71 -21.95
C ARG A 63 0.26 -29.52 -21.67
N ILE A 64 1.41 -29.78 -21.05
CA ILE A 64 2.42 -28.74 -20.77
C ILE A 64 2.95 -28.14 -22.08
N LYS A 65 3.28 -29.01 -23.07
CA LYS A 65 3.80 -28.57 -24.37
C LYS A 65 2.78 -27.70 -25.16
N ASN A 66 1.50 -28.04 -25.05
CA ASN A 66 0.42 -27.38 -25.79
C ASN A 66 -0.26 -26.29 -24.95
N TYR A 67 0.27 -25.98 -23.77
CA TYR A 67 -0.29 -24.93 -22.91
C TYR A 67 0.02 -23.55 -23.48
N VAL A 68 -1.02 -22.84 -23.82
CA VAL A 68 -0.94 -21.42 -24.16
C VAL A 68 -1.45 -20.62 -22.96
N ASP A 69 -0.65 -19.72 -22.46
CA ASP A 69 -1.08 -18.85 -21.37
C ASP A 69 -2.05 -17.78 -21.91
N LYS A 70 -3.31 -17.91 -21.55
CA LYS A 70 -4.35 -16.97 -21.99
C LYS A 70 -4.16 -15.54 -21.45
N TYR A 71 -3.23 -15.35 -20.52
CA TYR A 71 -2.93 -14.06 -19.91
C TYR A 71 -1.56 -13.50 -20.35
N GLU A 72 -0.92 -14.06 -21.37
CA GLU A 72 0.42 -13.63 -21.80
C GLU A 72 0.44 -12.14 -22.14
N ASP A 73 -0.50 -11.70 -22.99
CA ASP A 73 -0.61 -10.29 -23.37
C ASP A 73 -0.93 -9.40 -22.16
N VAL A 74 -1.81 -9.87 -21.29
CA VAL A 74 -2.17 -9.13 -20.05
C VAL A 74 -0.97 -9.01 -19.11
N LYS A 75 -0.13 -10.03 -19.01
CA LYS A 75 1.10 -9.97 -18.21
C LYS A 75 2.06 -8.91 -18.72
N VAL A 76 2.18 -8.76 -20.04
CA VAL A 76 2.98 -7.69 -20.64
C VAL A 76 2.44 -6.31 -20.26
N GLU A 77 1.12 -6.11 -20.33
CA GLU A 77 0.51 -4.83 -19.94
C GLU A 77 0.67 -4.56 -18.43
N ILE A 78 0.50 -5.58 -17.56
CA ILE A 78 0.75 -5.43 -16.11
C ILE A 78 2.18 -4.95 -15.85
N LEU A 79 3.18 -5.51 -16.54
CA LEU A 79 4.57 -5.07 -16.40
C LEU A 79 4.76 -3.63 -16.85
N LYS A 80 4.19 -3.21 -17.98
CA LYS A 80 4.26 -1.82 -18.47
C LYS A 80 3.63 -0.85 -17.47
N ILE A 81 2.43 -1.16 -16.97
CA ILE A 81 1.72 -0.37 -15.96
C ILE A 81 2.54 -0.28 -14.67
N ALA A 82 3.08 -1.38 -14.19
CA ALA A 82 3.89 -1.40 -12.98
C ALA A 82 5.18 -0.56 -13.15
N GLU A 83 5.83 -0.64 -14.31
CA GLU A 83 7.02 0.15 -14.63
C GLU A 83 6.71 1.64 -14.74
N SER A 84 5.56 2.04 -15.29
CA SER A 84 5.15 3.45 -15.34
C SER A 84 5.01 4.07 -13.94
N GLY A 85 4.67 3.24 -12.94
CA GLY A 85 4.64 3.63 -11.54
C GLY A 85 5.96 3.42 -10.79
N ARG A 86 7.07 3.14 -11.49
CA ARG A 86 8.37 2.95 -10.81
C ARG A 86 8.93 4.28 -10.33
N TYR A 87 9.20 4.33 -9.05
CA TYR A 87 9.77 5.50 -8.42
C TYR A 87 11.03 5.14 -7.59
N ARG A 88 12.13 5.82 -7.85
CA ARG A 88 13.45 5.54 -7.21
C ARG A 88 13.80 4.04 -7.17
N GLY A 89 13.57 3.34 -8.28
CA GLY A 89 13.82 1.90 -8.39
C GLY A 89 12.79 1.00 -7.71
N ARG A 90 11.70 1.55 -7.15
CA ARG A 90 10.66 0.80 -6.44
C ARG A 90 9.33 0.88 -7.18
N LEU A 91 8.59 -0.21 -7.17
CA LEU A 91 7.23 -0.23 -7.69
C LEU A 91 6.26 0.40 -6.68
N THR A 92 5.41 1.31 -7.15
CA THR A 92 4.43 2.00 -6.31
C THR A 92 2.99 1.56 -6.56
N TYR A 93 2.69 1.01 -7.74
CA TYR A 93 1.33 0.63 -8.11
C TYR A 93 0.93 -0.71 -7.51
N GLY A 94 0.00 -0.68 -6.57
CA GLY A 94 -0.67 -1.86 -6.02
C GLY A 94 -1.70 -2.43 -7.00
N TYR A 95 -2.22 -3.63 -6.70
CA TYR A 95 -3.14 -4.35 -7.57
C TYR A 95 -4.39 -3.53 -7.97
N ARG A 96 -4.94 -2.70 -7.07
CA ARG A 96 -6.10 -1.86 -7.36
C ARG A 96 -5.80 -0.86 -8.47
N ARG A 97 -4.66 -0.18 -8.38
CA ARG A 97 -4.25 0.79 -9.39
C ARG A 97 -3.88 0.12 -10.71
N VAL A 98 -3.22 -1.03 -10.65
CA VAL A 98 -2.96 -1.85 -11.86
C VAL A 98 -4.28 -2.27 -12.51
N GLN A 99 -5.29 -2.67 -11.73
CA GLN A 99 -6.61 -3.04 -12.24
C GLN A 99 -7.33 -1.86 -12.89
N GLU A 100 -7.29 -0.68 -12.28
CA GLU A 100 -7.86 0.55 -12.86
C GLU A 100 -7.22 0.92 -14.20
N GLU A 101 -5.90 0.80 -14.31
CA GLU A 101 -5.20 1.05 -15.57
C GLU A 101 -5.53 -0.03 -16.63
N LEU A 102 -5.68 -1.29 -16.24
CA LEU A 102 -6.14 -2.35 -17.14
C LEU A 102 -7.56 -2.10 -17.66
N ILE A 103 -8.46 -1.61 -16.80
CA ILE A 103 -9.84 -1.24 -17.21
C ILE A 103 -9.82 -0.12 -18.27
N LYS A 104 -8.92 0.85 -18.17
CA LYS A 104 -8.76 1.90 -19.20
C LYS A 104 -8.31 1.33 -20.56
N LEU A 105 -7.67 0.16 -20.55
CA LEU A 105 -7.28 -0.60 -21.75
C LEU A 105 -8.35 -1.61 -22.19
N ASP A 106 -9.57 -1.54 -21.65
CA ASP A 106 -10.68 -2.47 -21.88
C ASP A 106 -10.38 -3.92 -21.42
N ILE A 107 -9.47 -4.09 -20.47
CA ILE A 107 -9.11 -5.39 -19.89
C ILE A 107 -9.78 -5.54 -18.52
N HIS A 108 -10.87 -6.28 -18.48
CA HIS A 108 -11.68 -6.50 -17.27
C HIS A 108 -11.31 -7.81 -16.57
N LEU A 109 -10.60 -7.73 -15.44
CA LEU A 109 -10.20 -8.87 -14.62
C LEU A 109 -10.65 -8.70 -13.18
N SER A 110 -10.92 -9.80 -12.49
CA SER A 110 -11.20 -9.75 -11.05
C SER A 110 -9.92 -9.49 -10.24
N ASP A 111 -10.07 -8.88 -9.05
CA ASP A 111 -8.99 -8.62 -8.09
C ASP A 111 -8.10 -9.85 -7.87
N ALA A 112 -8.74 -11.02 -7.69
CA ALA A 112 -8.01 -12.27 -7.44
C ALA A 112 -7.10 -12.68 -8.59
N VAL A 113 -7.53 -12.42 -9.84
CA VAL A 113 -6.73 -12.71 -11.04
C VAL A 113 -5.59 -11.72 -11.15
N VAL A 114 -5.85 -10.42 -10.99
CA VAL A 114 -4.80 -9.39 -11.05
C VAL A 114 -3.71 -9.65 -10.00
N ARG A 115 -4.09 -9.90 -8.75
CA ARG A 115 -3.15 -10.24 -7.67
C ARG A 115 -2.29 -11.46 -8.01
N ARG A 116 -2.93 -12.54 -8.49
CA ARG A 116 -2.21 -13.76 -8.89
C ARG A 116 -1.21 -13.49 -10.01
N LEU A 117 -1.60 -12.72 -11.05
CA LEU A 117 -0.70 -12.39 -12.15
C LEU A 117 0.46 -11.51 -11.69
N MET A 118 0.21 -10.53 -10.83
CA MET A 118 1.25 -9.71 -10.23
C MET A 118 2.23 -10.54 -9.39
N ASP A 119 1.73 -11.52 -8.62
CA ASP A 119 2.57 -12.45 -7.85
C ASP A 119 3.41 -13.33 -8.77
N GLU A 120 2.83 -13.88 -9.86
CA GLU A 120 3.55 -14.66 -10.87
C GLU A 120 4.68 -13.87 -11.53
N LEU A 121 4.48 -12.55 -11.71
CA LEU A 121 5.45 -11.63 -12.32
C LEU A 121 6.43 -11.03 -11.30
N ASN A 122 6.32 -11.37 -10.01
CA ASN A 122 7.06 -10.74 -8.90
C ASN A 122 6.89 -9.21 -8.84
N VAL A 123 5.74 -8.70 -9.27
CA VAL A 123 5.36 -7.30 -9.19
C VAL A 123 4.82 -7.03 -7.79
N GLN A 124 5.69 -6.63 -6.86
CA GLN A 124 5.32 -6.32 -5.48
C GLN A 124 5.62 -4.86 -5.15
N VAL A 125 4.64 -4.18 -4.57
CA VAL A 125 4.84 -2.82 -4.06
C VAL A 125 5.74 -2.88 -2.83
N SER A 126 6.88 -2.23 -2.89
CA SER A 126 7.85 -2.19 -1.79
C SER A 126 7.91 -0.85 -1.07
N LEU A 127 7.22 0.17 -1.59
CA LEU A 127 7.30 1.53 -1.09
C LEU A 127 6.63 1.70 0.28
N TYR A 128 5.53 0.99 0.53
CA TYR A 128 4.70 1.12 1.73
C TYR A 128 5.05 0.13 2.86
N ASN A 129 5.97 -0.80 2.63
CA ASN A 129 6.27 -1.90 3.56
C ASN A 129 7.26 -1.53 4.69
N ARG A 130 7.65 -0.26 4.85
CA ARG A 130 8.50 0.17 5.96
C ARG A 130 7.65 0.51 7.18
N HIS A 131 7.40 -0.46 8.03
CA HIS A 131 7.00 -0.18 9.41
C HIS A 131 8.17 0.48 10.14
N ARG A 132 8.08 1.78 10.40
CA ARG A 132 8.93 2.43 11.37
C ARG A 132 8.44 2.00 12.75
N ASN A 133 9.20 1.16 13.45
CA ASN A 133 9.03 0.87 14.87
C ASN A 133 9.45 2.10 15.72
N GLY A 134 8.77 3.22 15.52
CA GLY A 134 8.92 4.42 16.34
C GLY A 134 7.93 4.37 17.48
N ARG A 135 8.40 4.52 18.73
CA ARG A 135 7.49 4.74 19.85
C ARG A 135 6.74 6.05 19.62
N TYR A 136 5.42 5.97 19.53
CA TYR A 136 4.56 7.15 19.50
C TYR A 136 4.74 7.94 20.81
N SER A 137 5.06 9.22 20.70
CA SER A 137 5.16 10.13 21.84
C SER A 137 4.14 11.24 21.63
N SER A 138 3.04 11.20 22.37
CA SER A 138 2.09 12.30 22.42
C SER A 138 2.66 13.47 23.22
N TYR A 139 2.26 14.70 22.83
CA TYR A 139 2.60 15.91 23.58
C TYR A 139 2.21 15.76 25.07
N LYS A 140 3.15 16.02 25.97
CA LYS A 140 2.96 15.82 27.43
C LYS A 140 2.45 17.07 28.16
N GLY A 141 2.25 18.21 27.46
CA GLY A 141 1.78 19.46 28.07
C GLY A 141 0.25 19.50 28.16
N THR A 142 -0.26 20.27 29.12
CA THR A 142 -1.65 20.71 29.18
C THR A 142 -1.68 22.22 28.87
N VAL A 143 -2.24 22.55 27.70
CA VAL A 143 -2.39 23.94 27.25
C VAL A 143 -3.85 24.11 26.81
N GLY A 144 -4.76 24.49 27.68
CA GLY A 144 -6.14 24.72 27.34
C GLY A 144 -7.08 23.53 27.54
N LYS A 145 -8.25 23.56 26.90
CA LYS A 145 -9.34 22.59 27.08
C LYS A 145 -9.34 21.52 25.99
N VAL A 146 -9.28 20.26 26.40
CA VAL A 146 -9.39 19.11 25.48
C VAL A 146 -10.87 18.85 25.17
N ALA A 147 -11.23 18.84 23.90
CA ALA A 147 -12.58 18.49 23.46
C ALA A 147 -12.85 16.96 23.58
N ARG A 148 -14.12 16.60 23.65
CA ARG A 148 -14.51 15.16 23.68
C ARG A 148 -14.23 14.51 22.33
N ASN A 149 -13.86 13.21 22.35
CA ASN A 149 -13.87 12.41 21.15
C ASN A 149 -15.32 12.09 20.77
N VAL A 150 -15.76 12.60 19.63
CA VAL A 150 -17.13 12.41 19.10
C VAL A 150 -17.18 11.23 18.14
N LEU A 151 -16.07 10.92 17.46
CA LEU A 151 -16.03 9.91 16.39
C LEU A 151 -15.89 8.47 16.89
N HIS A 152 -15.23 8.25 18.04
CA HIS A 152 -15.01 6.93 18.63
C HIS A 152 -14.45 5.89 17.64
N GLN A 153 -13.54 6.30 16.72
CA GLN A 153 -12.96 5.47 15.65
C GLN A 153 -13.97 4.98 14.59
N HIS A 154 -15.14 5.59 14.47
CA HIS A 154 -16.04 5.32 13.38
C HIS A 154 -15.67 6.21 12.19
N PHE A 155 -14.89 5.67 11.24
CA PHE A 155 -14.38 6.38 10.07
C PHE A 155 -15.03 5.86 8.78
N ASN A 156 -16.35 5.91 8.73
CA ASN A 156 -17.17 5.40 7.64
C ASN A 156 -18.22 6.41 7.17
N GLU A 157 -17.96 7.71 7.37
CA GLU A 157 -18.85 8.76 6.88
C GLU A 157 -18.89 8.74 5.35
N THR A 158 -20.08 8.91 4.81
CA THR A 158 -20.34 8.91 3.36
C THR A 158 -20.89 10.23 2.84
N VAL A 159 -21.27 11.12 3.76
CA VAL A 159 -21.80 12.45 3.42
C VAL A 159 -20.66 13.47 3.44
N PRO A 160 -20.33 14.10 2.29
CA PRO A 160 -19.29 15.12 2.23
C PRO A 160 -19.52 16.28 3.21
N PHE A 161 -18.43 16.86 3.67
CA PHE A 161 -18.38 17.99 4.63
C PHE A 161 -18.98 17.71 6.01
N LYS A 162 -19.27 16.47 6.36
CA LYS A 162 -19.85 16.15 7.68
C LYS A 162 -18.79 15.83 8.72
N VAL A 163 -17.73 15.13 8.36
CA VAL A 163 -16.59 14.81 9.22
C VAL A 163 -15.30 15.18 8.51
N LEU A 164 -14.55 16.06 9.13
CA LEU A 164 -13.27 16.55 8.62
C LEU A 164 -12.15 16.16 9.59
N HIS A 165 -11.00 15.79 9.04
CA HIS A 165 -9.81 15.44 9.82
C HIS A 165 -8.72 16.46 9.60
N THR A 166 -8.08 16.93 10.67
CA THR A 166 -6.97 17.89 10.61
C THR A 166 -5.78 17.44 11.44
N ASP A 167 -4.60 17.73 10.96
CA ASP A 167 -3.34 17.49 11.66
C ASP A 167 -2.22 18.32 11.02
N VAL A 168 -1.08 18.38 11.70
CA VAL A 168 0.15 19.02 11.21
C VAL A 168 1.27 18.00 11.08
N THR A 169 1.89 17.98 9.93
CA THR A 169 3.07 17.15 9.72
C THR A 169 4.30 17.99 9.41
N GLN A 170 5.48 17.44 9.71
CA GLN A 170 6.74 18.06 9.35
C GLN A 170 7.36 17.38 8.14
N VAL A 171 7.97 18.17 7.27
CA VAL A 171 8.67 17.75 6.05
C VAL A 171 10.09 18.28 6.09
N ARG A 172 11.05 17.44 5.77
CA ARG A 172 12.46 17.86 5.73
C ARG A 172 12.79 18.50 4.37
N LEU A 173 13.29 19.72 4.42
CA LEU A 173 13.81 20.43 3.25
C LEU A 173 15.29 20.08 2.99
N ALA A 174 15.85 20.53 1.85
CA ALA A 174 17.21 20.22 1.44
C ALA A 174 18.21 20.56 2.54
N ASP A 175 18.38 21.73 2.96
CA ASP A 175 19.41 22.22 3.88
C ASP A 175 19.19 21.90 5.36
N THR A 176 18.70 20.70 5.67
CA THR A 176 18.36 20.26 7.05
C THR A 176 17.24 21.07 7.72
N LYS A 177 16.67 22.02 7.04
CA LYS A 177 15.50 22.79 7.51
C LYS A 177 14.23 21.94 7.52
N TRP A 178 13.24 22.42 8.24
CA TRP A 178 11.93 21.79 8.32
C TRP A 178 10.85 22.75 7.81
N ALA A 179 9.93 22.19 7.04
CA ALA A 179 8.64 22.81 6.76
C ALA A 179 7.55 22.07 7.52
N TYR A 180 6.48 22.77 7.84
CA TYR A 180 5.31 22.24 8.52
C TYR A 180 4.12 22.39 7.60
N VAL A 181 3.40 21.31 7.42
CA VAL A 181 2.21 21.23 6.56
C VAL A 181 1.01 20.99 7.44
N SER A 182 0.04 21.88 7.39
CA SER A 182 -1.28 21.72 7.99
C SER A 182 -2.28 21.40 6.89
N ALA A 183 -3.14 20.41 7.10
CA ALA A 183 -4.16 20.05 6.15
C ALA A 183 -5.47 19.70 6.83
N ILE A 184 -6.57 19.92 6.11
CA ILE A 184 -7.91 19.46 6.48
C ILE A 184 -8.46 18.63 5.34
N THR A 185 -8.80 17.37 5.63
CA THR A 185 -9.35 16.43 4.65
C THR A 185 -10.78 16.04 5.00
N ASP A 186 -11.63 15.88 4.00
CA ASP A 186 -12.98 15.34 4.18
C ASP A 186 -12.95 13.80 4.28
N GLU A 187 -13.65 13.26 5.27
CA GLU A 187 -13.70 11.82 5.47
C GLU A 187 -14.42 11.08 4.35
N ALA A 188 -15.49 11.65 3.81
CA ALA A 188 -16.31 10.99 2.79
C ALA A 188 -15.68 11.03 1.40
N SER A 189 -15.36 12.24 0.90
CA SER A 189 -14.82 12.43 -0.45
C SER A 189 -13.32 12.15 -0.55
N LYS A 190 -12.58 12.17 0.56
CA LYS A 190 -11.12 12.12 0.66
C LYS A 190 -10.43 13.36 0.05
N GLU A 191 -11.18 14.39 -0.26
CA GLU A 191 -10.65 15.68 -0.72
C GLU A 191 -9.87 16.41 0.37
N VAL A 192 -8.84 17.15 -0.07
CA VAL A 192 -8.12 18.11 0.77
C VAL A 192 -8.84 19.45 0.64
N LEU A 193 -9.53 19.86 1.68
CA LEU A 193 -10.33 21.08 1.67
C LEU A 193 -9.53 22.34 2.04
N ALA A 194 -8.44 22.17 2.79
CA ALA A 194 -7.51 23.23 3.13
C ALA A 194 -6.10 22.69 3.30
N PHE A 195 -5.09 23.46 2.88
CA PHE A 195 -3.70 23.04 2.88
C PHE A 195 -2.75 24.25 2.99
N GLN A 196 -2.04 24.37 4.10
CA GLN A 196 -1.10 25.46 4.33
C GLN A 196 0.29 24.94 4.68
N VAL A 197 1.33 25.68 4.29
CA VAL A 197 2.73 25.37 4.55
C VAL A 197 3.43 26.53 5.26
N SER A 198 4.24 26.22 6.26
CA SER A 198 4.99 27.23 7.02
C SER A 198 6.37 26.70 7.43
N ASN A 199 7.30 27.61 7.71
CA ASN A 199 8.61 27.28 8.30
C ASN A 199 8.55 26.96 9.79
N SER A 200 7.41 27.17 10.46
CA SER A 200 7.21 26.84 11.87
C SER A 200 5.79 26.38 12.17
N PRO A 201 5.61 25.46 13.13
CA PRO A 201 4.29 24.96 13.53
C PRO A 201 3.64 25.96 14.51
N ASN A 202 3.42 27.19 14.07
CA ASN A 202 2.83 28.23 14.89
C ASN A 202 1.29 28.29 14.75
N SER A 203 0.67 29.07 15.60
CA SER A 203 -0.78 29.25 15.58
C SER A 203 -1.30 29.86 14.28
N LYS A 204 -0.50 30.69 13.62
CA LYS A 204 -0.86 31.26 12.32
C LYS A 204 -1.11 30.19 11.25
N LEU A 205 -0.24 29.19 11.17
CA LEU A 205 -0.40 28.07 10.22
C LEU A 205 -1.77 27.40 10.38
N ILE A 206 -2.19 27.14 11.62
CA ILE A 206 -3.47 26.49 11.89
C ILE A 206 -4.66 27.41 11.58
N MET A 207 -4.52 28.70 11.89
CA MET A 207 -5.57 29.65 11.62
C MET A 207 -5.75 29.92 10.13
N ASP A 208 -4.66 30.06 9.39
CA ASP A 208 -4.70 30.20 7.92
C ASP A 208 -5.35 28.97 7.26
N THR A 209 -5.04 27.74 7.77
CA THR A 209 -5.70 26.51 7.30
C THR A 209 -7.20 26.50 7.61
N LEU A 210 -7.60 26.98 8.78
CA LEU A 210 -9.02 27.07 9.14
C LEU A 210 -9.75 28.16 8.34
N ASP A 211 -9.08 29.27 8.03
CA ASP A 211 -9.63 30.35 7.19
C ASP A 211 -9.90 29.82 5.77
N GLU A 212 -8.92 29.16 5.16
CA GLU A 212 -9.08 28.51 3.85
C GLU A 212 -10.22 27.48 3.85
N LEU A 213 -10.36 26.68 4.91
CA LEU A 213 -11.51 25.78 5.04
C LEU A 213 -12.83 26.54 4.99
N THR A 214 -12.94 27.66 5.70
CA THR A 214 -14.20 28.43 5.77
C THR A 214 -14.58 29.05 4.42
N GLU A 215 -13.61 29.26 3.54
CA GLU A 215 -13.84 29.74 2.16
C GLU A 215 -14.27 28.59 1.23
N ASN A 216 -13.76 27.38 1.47
CA ASN A 216 -14.01 26.23 0.60
C ASN A 216 -15.22 25.38 0.99
N ILE A 217 -15.79 25.60 2.18
CA ILE A 217 -16.95 24.84 2.65
C ILE A 217 -18.26 25.56 2.30
N PRO A 218 -19.30 24.84 1.81
CA PRO A 218 -20.58 25.47 1.49
C PRO A 218 -21.21 26.14 2.70
N GLU A 219 -21.89 27.26 2.49
CA GLU A 219 -22.57 28.01 3.53
C GLU A 219 -23.62 27.16 4.24
N GLY A 220 -23.70 27.31 5.57
CA GLY A 220 -24.66 26.58 6.41
C GLY A 220 -24.23 25.18 6.83
N ILE A 221 -23.15 24.65 6.30
CA ILE A 221 -22.56 23.35 6.73
C ILE A 221 -21.89 23.52 8.10
N LYS A 222 -22.09 22.52 8.96
CA LYS A 222 -21.55 22.49 10.34
C LYS A 222 -20.80 21.18 10.59
N PRO A 223 -19.57 21.06 10.09
CA PRO A 223 -18.81 19.83 10.20
C PRO A 223 -18.37 19.53 11.62
N ILE A 224 -18.08 18.27 11.87
CA ILE A 224 -17.23 17.84 12.97
C ILE A 224 -15.79 17.93 12.47
N ILE A 225 -14.94 18.74 13.15
CA ILE A 225 -13.51 18.81 12.87
C ILE A 225 -12.77 17.99 13.94
N HIS A 226 -12.15 16.89 13.50
CA HIS A 226 -11.42 15.98 14.37
C HIS A 226 -9.91 16.21 14.24
N SER A 227 -9.23 16.33 15.38
CA SER A 227 -7.78 16.49 15.47
C SER A 227 -7.18 15.60 16.55
N ASP A 228 -5.86 15.56 16.63
CA ASP A 228 -5.16 15.10 17.82
C ASP A 228 -5.28 16.13 18.97
N GLN A 229 -4.60 15.84 20.11
CA GLN A 229 -4.55 16.77 21.24
C GLN A 229 -3.38 17.76 21.13
N GLY A 230 -2.99 18.17 19.93
CA GLY A 230 -1.98 19.20 19.71
C GLY A 230 -2.33 20.50 20.42
N TRP A 231 -1.32 21.18 20.99
CA TRP A 231 -1.55 22.40 21.80
C TRP A 231 -2.27 23.49 21.03
N HIS A 232 -2.05 23.62 19.73
CA HIS A 232 -2.65 24.65 18.87
C HIS A 232 -4.17 24.48 18.74
N TYR A 233 -4.69 23.25 18.76
CA TYR A 233 -6.12 22.97 18.71
C TYR A 233 -6.84 23.20 20.04
N GLN A 234 -6.09 23.42 21.13
CA GLN A 234 -6.60 23.68 22.47
C GLN A 234 -6.66 25.19 22.81
N LEU A 235 -6.14 26.07 21.95
CA LEU A 235 -6.07 27.49 22.18
C LEU A 235 -7.43 28.19 21.98
N ASN A 236 -7.72 29.17 22.80
CA ASN A 236 -9.03 29.84 22.80
C ASN A 236 -9.39 30.39 21.42
N TYR A 237 -8.46 31.06 20.73
CA TYR A 237 -8.74 31.64 19.41
C TYR A 237 -9.16 30.60 18.37
N TYR A 238 -8.64 29.33 18.45
CA TYR A 238 -9.07 28.27 17.59
C TYR A 238 -10.47 27.77 17.94
N THR A 239 -10.73 27.53 19.23
CA THR A 239 -12.04 27.07 19.72
C THR A 239 -13.12 28.13 19.52
N ASP A 240 -12.79 29.42 19.72
CA ASP A 240 -13.71 30.54 19.50
C ASP A 240 -14.11 30.65 18.04
N LYS A 241 -13.15 30.49 17.11
CA LYS A 241 -13.44 30.51 15.68
C LYS A 241 -14.31 29.33 15.25
N LEU A 242 -14.06 28.13 15.76
CA LEU A 242 -14.94 26.96 15.52
C LEU A 242 -16.37 27.26 16.02
N SER A 243 -16.49 27.84 17.21
CA SER A 243 -17.77 28.18 17.81
C SER A 243 -18.52 29.25 17.01
N GLU A 244 -17.83 30.29 16.54
CA GLU A 244 -18.39 31.31 15.66
C GLU A 244 -18.99 30.71 14.38
N LYS A 245 -18.25 29.81 13.76
CA LYS A 245 -18.70 29.07 12.55
C LYS A 245 -19.67 27.91 12.85
N LYS A 246 -19.96 27.69 14.14
CA LYS A 246 -20.79 26.53 14.60
C LYS A 246 -20.25 25.18 14.20
N PHE A 247 -18.93 25.03 14.04
CA PHE A 247 -18.26 23.78 13.80
C PHE A 247 -18.11 23.02 15.12
N ILE A 248 -18.17 21.70 15.07
CA ILE A 248 -18.06 20.83 16.25
C ILE A 248 -16.63 20.33 16.37
N GLN A 249 -15.97 20.70 17.47
CA GLN A 249 -14.63 20.19 17.75
C GLN A 249 -14.69 18.77 18.32
N SER A 250 -13.85 17.90 17.78
CA SER A 250 -13.61 16.54 18.29
C SER A 250 -12.11 16.30 18.40
N MET A 251 -11.67 15.66 19.48
CA MET A 251 -10.24 15.34 19.67
C MET A 251 -10.03 13.85 19.95
N SER A 252 -8.94 13.30 19.43
CA SER A 252 -8.51 11.93 19.71
C SER A 252 -8.25 11.72 21.20
N ARG A 253 -8.29 10.47 21.65
CA ARG A 253 -7.88 10.12 23.02
C ARG A 253 -6.35 10.24 23.16
N LYS A 254 -5.89 10.62 24.32
CA LYS A 254 -4.46 10.77 24.59
C LYS A 254 -3.70 9.46 24.32
N GLY A 255 -2.70 9.54 23.47
CA GLY A 255 -1.83 8.40 23.16
C GLY A 255 -2.45 7.32 22.24
N ASN A 256 -3.60 7.59 21.65
CA ASN A 256 -4.24 6.66 20.71
C ASN A 256 -4.15 7.20 19.28
N CYS A 257 -3.11 6.77 18.55
CA CYS A 257 -2.89 7.15 17.15
C CYS A 257 -4.03 6.67 16.22
N LEU A 258 -4.71 5.58 16.55
CA LEU A 258 -5.81 5.07 15.74
C LEU A 258 -7.00 6.03 15.68
N ASP A 259 -7.13 6.94 16.63
CA ASP A 259 -8.20 7.94 16.64
C ASP A 259 -8.01 9.01 15.54
N ASN A 260 -6.81 9.17 14.97
CA ASN A 260 -6.50 10.15 13.90
C ASN A 260 -6.01 9.48 12.59
N ALA A 261 -6.29 8.19 12.42
CA ALA A 261 -5.80 7.37 11.31
C ALA A 261 -6.10 7.92 9.89
N PRO A 262 -7.26 8.55 9.59
CA PRO A 262 -7.53 9.06 8.25
C PRO A 262 -6.52 10.11 7.79
N ILE A 263 -6.23 11.13 8.59
CA ILE A 263 -5.27 12.18 8.23
C ILE A 263 -3.82 11.70 8.29
N GLU A 264 -3.48 10.80 9.22
CA GLU A 264 -2.16 10.15 9.25
C GLU A 264 -1.90 9.35 7.96
N SER A 265 -2.91 8.67 7.44
CA SER A 265 -2.85 7.95 6.16
C SER A 265 -2.61 8.91 4.99
N PHE A 266 -3.34 10.03 4.95
CA PHE A 266 -3.13 11.08 3.95
C PHE A 266 -1.69 11.62 3.98
N PHE A 267 -1.16 11.98 5.14
CA PHE A 267 0.21 12.47 5.25
C PHE A 267 1.26 11.40 4.92
N HIS A 268 0.97 10.14 5.19
CA HIS A 268 1.83 9.05 4.76
C HIS A 268 1.90 8.97 3.22
N LEU A 269 0.75 9.06 2.54
CA LEU A 269 0.68 9.07 1.08
C LEU A 269 1.39 10.32 0.50
N LEU A 270 1.09 11.50 1.03
CA LEU A 270 1.74 12.76 0.63
C LEU A 270 3.27 12.66 0.71
N LYS A 271 3.80 12.18 1.84
CA LYS A 271 5.25 12.01 2.02
C LYS A 271 5.83 10.94 1.10
N THR A 272 5.12 9.86 0.90
CA THR A 272 5.63 8.69 0.17
C THR A 272 5.56 8.90 -1.34
N GLU A 273 4.43 9.40 -1.84
CA GLU A 273 4.19 9.51 -3.28
C GLU A 273 4.62 10.85 -3.85
N CYS A 274 4.45 11.92 -3.10
CA CYS A 274 4.74 13.27 -3.57
C CYS A 274 6.13 13.74 -3.10
N LEU A 275 6.33 13.89 -1.79
CA LEU A 275 7.53 14.57 -1.27
C LEU A 275 8.80 13.73 -1.35
N ASN A 276 8.74 12.43 -1.11
CA ASN A 276 9.91 11.54 -1.31
C ASN A 276 10.22 11.34 -2.80
N GLY A 277 9.31 11.78 -3.68
CA GLY A 277 9.32 11.67 -5.12
C GLY A 277 10.17 12.68 -5.82
N PHE A 278 10.21 13.84 -5.32
CA PHE A 278 10.86 14.97 -5.94
C PHE A 278 12.23 15.27 -5.31
N PRO A 279 13.13 15.98 -6.01
CA PRO A 279 14.28 16.57 -5.37
C PRO A 279 13.82 17.34 -4.13
N GLN A 280 14.58 17.24 -3.05
CA GLN A 280 14.22 17.97 -1.83
C GLN A 280 14.06 19.46 -2.14
N CYS A 281 12.90 20.01 -1.80
CA CYS A 281 12.66 21.44 -1.92
C CYS A 281 13.66 22.22 -1.07
N LYS A 282 14.13 23.36 -1.56
CA LYS A 282 15.06 24.23 -0.82
C LYS A 282 14.32 25.14 0.15
N ASP A 283 13.11 25.52 -0.19
CA ASP A 283 12.23 26.42 0.57
C ASP A 283 10.77 25.98 0.43
N ILE A 284 9.87 26.77 0.96
CA ILE A 284 8.41 26.53 0.95
C ILE A 284 7.68 27.31 -0.17
N GLY A 285 8.40 28.03 -1.01
CA GLY A 285 7.87 28.76 -2.16
C GLY A 285 7.75 27.95 -3.42
#